data_1f568739bab50b7d94384564a490a198
#
_entry.id   1f568739bab50b7d94384564a490a198
#
_cell.length_a   1.000
_cell.length_b   1.000
_cell.length_c   1.000
_cell.angle_alpha   90.00
_cell.angle_beta   90.00
_cell.angle_gamma   90.00
#
_symmetry.space_group_name_H-M   'P 1'
#
loop_
_entity.id
_entity.type
_entity.pdbx_description
1 polymer ?
#
loop_
_entity_poly.entity_id
_entity_poly.type
_entity_poly.pdbx_seq_one_letter_code
_entity_poly.pdbx_strand_id
1 'polypeptide(L)'
;MKPTPPVALLGLALLLAACPPRPLRFGPEGEITDPDTLIRLLDGRAERVRTLKSEARARIKTPQQSGTVSLFVAVERPDALHLETLDFFGRPVAVLATNGQRFALYNGQDSTFYTGPASAANVSRLLPLVLDPREAAMILLGEVPKLAAEQARLVIDEQARAYLLTLKSGAVTQRLWLGTEDLRPLRSEIRGARAYDLRFDDYQLIDEVVFPVK
;
A
#
# COMPACT_ATOMS: atom_id res chain seq x y z
N MET A 1 -52.07 3.71 61.97
CA MET A 1 -51.15 4.57 61.26
C MET A 1 -49.80 3.84 61.18
N LYS A 2 -49.42 3.32 59.99
CA LYS A 2 -48.16 2.67 59.72
C LYS A 2 -47.24 3.68 59.07
N PRO A 3 -45.96 3.85 59.50
CA PRO A 3 -45.03 4.70 58.80
C PRO A 3 -44.45 3.97 57.57
N THR A 4 -44.48 4.63 56.43
CA THR A 4 -43.85 4.24 55.20
C THR A 4 -42.32 4.47 55.28
N PRO A 5 -41.48 3.52 54.84
CA PRO A 5 -40.05 3.74 54.82
C PRO A 5 -39.62 4.66 53.67
N PRO A 6 -38.57 5.47 53.80
CA PRO A 6 -38.07 6.32 52.73
C PRO A 6 -37.39 5.48 51.67
N VAL A 7 -37.79 5.68 50.43
CA VAL A 7 -37.16 5.11 49.23
C VAL A 7 -35.78 5.73 49.10
N ALA A 8 -34.75 4.95 49.42
CA ALA A 8 -33.37 5.30 49.15
C ALA A 8 -33.17 5.28 47.62
N LEU A 9 -33.07 6.47 46.99
CA LEU A 9 -32.59 6.62 45.62
C LEU A 9 -31.09 6.18 45.57
N LEU A 10 -30.88 4.92 45.22
CA LEU A 10 -29.57 4.43 44.86
C LEU A 10 -29.18 5.00 43.51
N GLY A 11 -28.46 6.14 43.55
CA GLY A 11 -27.86 6.74 42.34
C GLY A 11 -26.80 5.79 41.79
N LEU A 12 -27.19 5.02 40.77
CA LEU A 12 -26.28 4.23 39.94
C LEU A 12 -25.44 5.19 39.12
N ALA A 13 -24.34 5.68 39.67
CA ALA A 13 -23.31 6.36 38.95
C ALA A 13 -22.68 5.34 37.97
N LEU A 14 -23.17 5.26 36.74
CA LEU A 14 -22.47 4.64 35.63
C LEU A 14 -21.16 5.40 35.44
N LEU A 15 -20.10 4.90 36.07
CA LEU A 15 -18.73 5.22 35.69
C LEU A 15 -18.56 4.73 34.25
N LEU A 16 -18.80 5.63 33.31
CA LEU A 16 -18.32 5.49 31.95
C LEU A 16 -16.79 5.42 32.05
N ALA A 17 -16.27 4.19 32.13
CA ALA A 17 -14.87 3.92 31.95
C ALA A 17 -14.53 4.22 30.50
N ALA A 18 -14.36 5.49 30.19
CA ALA A 18 -13.72 5.91 28.94
C ALA A 18 -12.31 5.34 29.02
N CYS A 19 -12.06 4.25 28.27
CA CYS A 19 -10.70 3.77 28.09
C CYS A 19 -9.86 4.95 27.62
N PRO A 20 -8.83 5.35 28.36
CA PRO A 20 -7.97 6.44 27.92
C PRO A 20 -7.40 6.07 26.52
N PRO A 21 -7.33 7.00 25.58
CA PRO A 21 -6.73 6.74 24.29
C PRO A 21 -5.31 6.21 24.53
N ARG A 22 -4.97 5.09 23.91
CA ARG A 22 -3.62 4.53 24.03
C ARG A 22 -2.62 5.57 23.53
N PRO A 23 -1.56 5.89 24.30
CA PRO A 23 -0.56 6.85 23.84
C PRO A 23 0.07 6.38 22.51
N LEU A 24 0.47 7.34 21.69
CA LEU A 24 1.26 7.04 20.50
C LEU A 24 2.62 6.49 20.95
N ARG A 25 3.10 5.49 20.22
CA ARG A 25 4.46 4.97 20.37
C ARG A 25 5.25 5.35 19.15
N PHE A 26 6.50 5.67 19.34
CA PHE A 26 7.45 6.03 18.31
C PHE A 26 8.56 4.98 18.26
N GLY A 27 9.19 4.86 17.10
CA GLY A 27 10.32 3.97 16.89
C GLY A 27 11.59 4.40 17.64
N PRO A 28 12.73 3.76 17.36
CA PRO A 28 14.00 4.04 18.04
C PRO A 28 14.47 5.49 17.89
N GLU A 29 14.08 6.15 16.81
CA GLU A 29 14.42 7.54 16.51
C GLU A 29 13.61 8.57 17.32
N GLY A 30 12.62 8.08 18.12
CA GLY A 30 11.65 8.94 18.79
C GLY A 30 10.63 9.55 17.83
N GLU A 31 10.04 10.68 18.22
CA GLU A 31 9.13 11.43 17.36
C GLU A 31 9.90 12.17 16.27
N ILE A 32 9.56 11.88 15.00
CA ILE A 32 10.16 12.52 13.83
C ILE A 32 9.29 13.74 13.46
N THR A 33 9.87 14.91 13.50
CA THR A 33 9.19 16.19 13.18
C THR A 33 9.63 16.78 11.85
N ASP A 34 10.81 16.38 11.34
CA ASP A 34 11.40 16.86 10.10
C ASP A 34 11.05 15.90 8.93
N PRO A 35 10.39 16.40 7.86
CA PRO A 35 10.01 15.58 6.72
C PRO A 35 11.20 14.99 5.96
N ASP A 36 12.34 15.70 5.87
CA ASP A 36 13.52 15.21 5.16
C ASP A 36 14.18 14.05 5.90
N THR A 37 14.16 14.10 7.22
CA THR A 37 14.61 12.98 8.06
C THR A 37 13.75 11.74 7.84
N LEU A 38 12.42 11.90 7.81
CA LEU A 38 11.51 10.79 7.54
C LEU A 38 11.75 10.20 6.14
N ILE A 39 11.90 11.05 5.12
CA ILE A 39 12.16 10.61 3.73
C ILE A 39 13.45 9.79 3.66
N ARG A 40 14.55 10.27 4.27
CA ARG A 40 15.84 9.52 4.30
C ARG A 40 15.69 8.15 4.97
N LEU A 41 14.95 8.05 6.07
CA LEU A 41 14.70 6.78 6.76
C LEU A 41 13.90 5.81 5.89
N LEU A 42 12.92 6.31 5.15
CA LEU A 42 12.15 5.51 4.20
C LEU A 42 13.04 5.00 3.06
N ASP A 43 13.93 5.84 2.51
CA ASP A 43 14.86 5.44 1.45
C ASP A 43 15.81 4.35 1.92
N GLY A 44 16.36 4.45 3.12
CA GLY A 44 17.23 3.43 3.69
C GLY A 44 16.55 2.08 3.95
N ARG A 45 15.21 2.07 4.08
CA ARG A 45 14.44 0.83 4.27
C ARG A 45 14.03 0.16 2.96
N ALA A 46 13.84 0.97 1.93
CA ALA A 46 13.35 0.53 0.62
C ALA A 46 14.22 -0.56 -0.05
N GLU A 47 15.48 -0.71 0.33
CA GLU A 47 16.40 -1.66 -0.28
C GLU A 47 16.41 -3.06 0.37
N ARG A 48 15.63 -3.28 1.42
CA ARG A 48 15.65 -4.54 2.17
C ARG A 48 15.07 -5.71 1.38
N VAL A 49 13.99 -5.47 0.62
CA VAL A 49 13.39 -6.49 -0.23
C VAL A 49 13.83 -6.26 -1.67
N ARG A 50 14.63 -7.16 -2.22
CA ARG A 50 15.15 -7.05 -3.58
C ARG A 50 14.38 -7.88 -4.58
N THR A 51 13.86 -9.00 -4.13
CA THR A 51 13.11 -9.95 -4.95
C THR A 51 11.90 -10.46 -4.19
N LEU A 52 10.83 -10.77 -4.91
CA LEU A 52 9.64 -11.43 -4.39
C LEU A 52 9.21 -12.50 -5.38
N LYS A 53 8.85 -13.69 -4.86
CA LYS A 53 8.08 -14.68 -5.60
C LYS A 53 6.90 -15.10 -4.72
N SER A 54 5.70 -15.01 -5.26
CA SER A 54 4.48 -15.29 -4.49
C SER A 54 3.34 -15.69 -5.40
N GLU A 55 2.42 -16.48 -4.86
CA GLU A 55 1.09 -16.60 -5.39
C GLU A 55 0.18 -15.58 -4.69
N ALA A 56 -0.69 -14.94 -5.45
CA ALA A 56 -1.58 -13.89 -4.96
C ALA A 56 -2.97 -14.04 -5.53
N ARG A 57 -3.94 -13.42 -4.88
CA ARG A 57 -5.29 -13.23 -5.42
C ARG A 57 -5.56 -11.76 -5.61
N ALA A 58 -5.79 -11.35 -6.85
CA ALA A 58 -6.18 -10.00 -7.18
C ALA A 58 -7.69 -9.93 -7.41
N ARG A 59 -8.36 -9.02 -6.67
CA ARG A 59 -9.73 -8.64 -6.96
C ARG A 59 -9.72 -7.39 -7.82
N ILE A 60 -10.20 -7.54 -9.05
CA ILE A 60 -10.28 -6.46 -10.02
C ILE A 60 -11.72 -5.98 -10.07
N LYS A 61 -11.93 -4.67 -10.00
CA LYS A 61 -13.21 -4.02 -10.17
C LYS A 61 -13.05 -2.79 -11.05
N THR A 62 -13.59 -2.86 -12.24
CA THR A 62 -13.67 -1.75 -13.20
C THR A 62 -15.14 -1.53 -13.57
N PRO A 63 -15.51 -0.42 -14.23
CA PRO A 63 -16.87 -0.25 -14.74
C PRO A 63 -17.32 -1.35 -15.70
N GLN A 64 -16.38 -1.98 -16.41
CA GLN A 64 -16.65 -3.00 -17.44
C GLN A 64 -16.56 -4.43 -16.90
N GLN A 65 -15.80 -4.64 -15.84
CA GLN A 65 -15.45 -5.98 -15.38
C GLN A 65 -15.25 -6.02 -13.87
N SER A 66 -15.70 -7.10 -13.25
CA SER A 66 -15.41 -7.41 -11.84
C SER A 66 -15.13 -8.89 -11.70
N GLY A 67 -14.05 -9.23 -10.99
CA GLY A 67 -13.66 -10.61 -10.78
C GLY A 67 -12.50 -10.77 -9.82
N THR A 68 -12.21 -12.01 -9.47
CA THR A 68 -11.02 -12.40 -8.70
C THR A 68 -10.20 -13.33 -9.58
N VAL A 69 -8.91 -13.05 -9.68
CA VAL A 69 -7.96 -13.84 -10.46
C VAL A 69 -6.84 -14.32 -9.54
N SER A 70 -6.36 -15.53 -9.78
CA SER A 70 -5.13 -16.04 -9.17
C SER A 70 -3.95 -15.59 -10.00
N LEU A 71 -2.91 -15.11 -9.33
CA LEU A 71 -1.69 -14.61 -9.96
C LEU A 71 -0.48 -15.36 -9.40
N PHE A 72 0.45 -15.69 -10.27
CA PHE A 72 1.84 -15.87 -9.87
C PHE A 72 2.57 -14.54 -10.11
N VAL A 73 3.35 -14.11 -9.12
CA VAL A 73 4.07 -12.84 -9.12
C VAL A 73 5.53 -13.11 -8.86
N ALA A 74 6.40 -12.66 -9.74
CA ALA A 74 7.83 -12.57 -9.49
C ALA A 74 8.30 -11.14 -9.80
N VAL A 75 9.05 -10.57 -8.88
CA VAL A 75 9.54 -9.19 -8.95
C VAL A 75 11.00 -9.17 -8.61
N GLU A 76 11.79 -8.38 -9.34
CA GLU A 76 13.18 -8.08 -9.03
C GLU A 76 13.44 -6.60 -9.26
N ARG A 77 14.07 -5.96 -8.27
CA ARG A 77 14.48 -4.55 -8.41
C ARG A 77 15.45 -4.34 -9.56
N PRO A 78 15.40 -3.19 -10.19
CA PRO A 78 14.52 -2.05 -9.89
C PRO A 78 13.13 -2.12 -10.56
N ASP A 79 12.95 -2.92 -11.62
CA ASP A 79 11.82 -2.79 -12.53
C ASP A 79 11.48 -4.07 -13.32
N ALA A 80 12.11 -5.19 -12.96
CA ALA A 80 11.78 -6.46 -13.58
C ALA A 80 10.54 -7.09 -12.91
N LEU A 81 9.56 -7.47 -13.75
CA LEU A 81 8.29 -8.05 -13.34
C LEU A 81 7.98 -9.28 -14.19
N HIS A 82 7.43 -10.29 -13.55
CA HIS A 82 6.79 -11.41 -14.22
C HIS A 82 5.48 -11.73 -13.50
N LEU A 83 4.36 -11.56 -14.21
CA LEU A 83 3.02 -11.77 -13.70
C LEU A 83 2.32 -12.79 -14.58
N GLU A 84 1.79 -13.85 -13.98
CA GLU A 84 0.97 -14.83 -14.67
C GLU A 84 -0.44 -14.83 -14.08
N THR A 85 -1.44 -14.65 -14.91
CA THR A 85 -2.82 -14.92 -14.53
C THR A 85 -3.09 -16.40 -14.73
N LEU A 86 -3.58 -17.08 -13.71
CA LEU A 86 -3.81 -18.51 -13.71
C LEU A 86 -5.29 -18.83 -13.83
N ASP A 87 -5.62 -19.89 -14.58
CA ASP A 87 -6.97 -20.47 -14.62
C ASP A 87 -7.25 -21.30 -13.34
N PHE A 88 -8.44 -21.88 -13.27
CA PHE A 88 -8.85 -22.74 -12.16
C PHE A 88 -7.93 -23.96 -11.96
N PHE A 89 -7.27 -24.42 -13.02
CA PHE A 89 -6.34 -25.54 -12.99
C PHE A 89 -4.89 -25.14 -12.77
N GLY A 90 -4.62 -23.86 -12.50
CA GLY A 90 -3.28 -23.32 -12.30
C GLY A 90 -2.47 -23.13 -13.59
N ARG A 91 -3.11 -23.13 -14.77
CA ARG A 91 -2.42 -22.92 -16.04
C ARG A 91 -2.39 -21.43 -16.39
N PRO A 92 -1.28 -20.90 -16.89
CA PRO A 92 -1.20 -19.52 -17.31
C PRO A 92 -2.16 -19.22 -18.48
N VAL A 93 -3.05 -18.24 -18.29
CA VAL A 93 -3.95 -17.72 -19.34
C VAL A 93 -3.53 -16.36 -19.86
N ALA A 94 -2.69 -15.64 -19.11
CA ALA A 94 -2.00 -14.44 -19.55
C ALA A 94 -0.66 -14.34 -18.82
N VAL A 95 0.37 -13.92 -19.52
CA VAL A 95 1.71 -13.73 -18.94
C VAL A 95 2.24 -12.37 -19.35
N LEU A 96 2.57 -11.52 -18.39
CA LEU A 96 3.25 -10.25 -18.58
C LEU A 96 4.65 -10.35 -18.00
N ALA A 97 5.65 -10.06 -18.79
CA ALA A 97 7.04 -9.93 -18.34
C ALA A 97 7.63 -8.59 -18.77
N THR A 98 8.46 -8.00 -17.93
CA THR A 98 9.26 -6.82 -18.27
C THR A 98 10.61 -6.84 -17.56
N ASN A 99 11.60 -6.24 -18.20
CA ASN A 99 12.93 -5.98 -17.63
C ASN A 99 13.16 -4.47 -17.43
N GLY A 100 12.08 -3.69 -17.34
CA GLY A 100 12.12 -2.23 -17.21
C GLY A 100 12.31 -1.47 -18.55
N GLN A 101 12.90 -2.08 -19.55
CA GLN A 101 13.10 -1.47 -20.88
C GLN A 101 12.08 -1.93 -21.90
N ARG A 102 11.79 -3.21 -21.91
CA ARG A 102 10.82 -3.85 -22.81
C ARG A 102 9.84 -4.69 -22.02
N PHE A 103 8.63 -4.81 -22.55
CA PHE A 103 7.64 -5.76 -22.07
C PHE A 103 7.34 -6.83 -23.12
N ALA A 104 6.89 -7.97 -22.64
CA ALA A 104 6.27 -9.03 -23.40
C ALA A 104 4.96 -9.43 -22.71
N LEU A 105 3.87 -9.51 -23.46
CA LEU A 105 2.58 -10.00 -22.98
C LEU A 105 2.11 -11.13 -23.88
N TYR A 106 1.82 -12.26 -23.30
CA TYR A 106 1.05 -13.33 -23.94
C TYR A 106 -0.40 -13.28 -23.43
N ASN A 107 -1.36 -13.29 -24.35
CA ASN A 107 -2.78 -13.44 -24.06
C ASN A 107 -3.25 -14.81 -24.59
N GLY A 108 -3.56 -15.72 -23.68
CA GLY A 108 -3.99 -17.07 -24.03
C GLY A 108 -5.41 -17.16 -24.63
N GLN A 109 -6.25 -16.13 -24.47
CA GLN A 109 -7.61 -16.13 -25.03
C GLN A 109 -7.61 -16.05 -26.55
N ASP A 110 -6.74 -15.23 -27.11
CA ASP A 110 -6.59 -15.01 -28.55
C ASP A 110 -5.27 -15.55 -29.10
N SER A 111 -4.45 -16.19 -28.24
CA SER A 111 -3.11 -16.70 -28.55
C SER A 111 -2.19 -15.63 -29.15
N THR A 112 -2.36 -14.37 -28.70
CA THR A 112 -1.61 -13.23 -29.22
C THR A 112 -0.45 -12.88 -28.31
N PHE A 113 0.67 -12.49 -28.95
CA PHE A 113 1.88 -12.07 -28.27
C PHE A 113 2.19 -10.61 -28.60
N TYR A 114 2.26 -9.77 -27.58
CA TYR A 114 2.56 -8.34 -27.68
C TYR A 114 3.94 -8.05 -27.11
N THR A 115 4.71 -7.22 -27.79
CA THR A 115 6.00 -6.74 -27.27
C THR A 115 6.17 -5.26 -27.58
N GLY A 116 6.96 -4.57 -26.76
CA GLY A 116 7.24 -3.16 -26.98
C GLY A 116 8.10 -2.54 -25.89
N PRO A 117 8.32 -1.21 -25.95
CA PRO A 117 8.93 -0.48 -24.84
C PRO A 117 8.07 -0.57 -23.56
N ALA A 118 8.71 -0.77 -22.41
CA ALA A 118 8.05 -0.87 -21.11
C ALA A 118 7.68 0.53 -20.55
N SER A 119 6.96 1.33 -21.33
CA SER A 119 6.44 2.62 -20.87
C SER A 119 5.17 2.45 -20.05
N ALA A 120 4.88 3.39 -19.13
CA ALA A 120 3.64 3.42 -18.39
C ALA A 120 2.40 3.33 -19.30
N ALA A 121 2.42 3.99 -20.47
CA ALA A 121 1.33 3.96 -21.45
C ALA A 121 1.12 2.56 -22.05
N ASN A 122 2.17 1.78 -22.26
CA ASN A 122 2.06 0.43 -22.80
C ASN A 122 1.66 -0.57 -21.69
N VAL A 123 2.25 -0.46 -20.51
CA VAL A 123 1.96 -1.35 -19.38
C VAL A 123 0.53 -1.12 -18.86
N SER A 124 0.04 0.11 -18.84
CA SER A 124 -1.33 0.44 -18.41
C SER A 124 -2.45 -0.12 -19.32
N ARG A 125 -2.13 -0.53 -20.54
CA ARG A 125 -3.09 -1.26 -21.39
C ARG A 125 -3.37 -2.67 -20.85
N LEU A 126 -2.50 -3.17 -20.00
CA LEU A 126 -2.49 -4.54 -19.50
C LEU A 126 -2.88 -4.60 -18.01
N LEU A 127 -2.56 -3.55 -17.29
CA LEU A 127 -2.90 -3.40 -15.87
C LEU A 127 -3.91 -2.26 -15.72
N PRO A 128 -4.89 -2.36 -14.82
CA PRO A 128 -5.90 -1.31 -14.62
C PRO A 128 -5.33 -0.05 -13.93
N LEU A 129 -4.02 0.11 -13.88
CA LEU A 129 -3.30 1.21 -13.23
C LEU A 129 -2.26 1.77 -14.19
N VAL A 130 -2.17 3.11 -14.24
CA VAL A 130 -1.13 3.81 -15.00
C VAL A 130 0.12 3.93 -14.13
N LEU A 131 0.88 2.85 -14.07
CA LEU A 131 2.15 2.76 -13.37
C LEU A 131 3.26 2.41 -14.35
N ASP A 132 4.44 2.96 -14.12
CA ASP A 132 5.62 2.44 -14.81
C ASP A 132 6.11 1.12 -14.14
N PRO A 133 6.95 0.32 -14.80
CA PRO A 133 7.42 -0.93 -14.24
C PRO A 133 8.12 -0.80 -12.88
N ARG A 134 8.85 0.28 -12.66
CA ARG A 134 9.55 0.54 -11.41
C ARG A 134 8.57 0.85 -10.27
N GLU A 135 7.57 1.70 -10.53
CA GLU A 135 6.49 1.97 -9.55
C GLU A 135 5.73 0.68 -9.22
N ALA A 136 5.41 -0.13 -10.23
CA ALA A 136 4.73 -1.41 -10.02
C ALA A 136 5.58 -2.39 -9.20
N ALA A 137 6.89 -2.48 -9.48
CA ALA A 137 7.81 -3.31 -8.71
C ALA A 137 7.88 -2.85 -7.25
N MET A 138 7.99 -1.55 -6.99
CA MET A 138 8.00 -1.00 -5.63
C MET A 138 6.75 -1.38 -4.85
N ILE A 139 5.57 -1.21 -5.45
CA ILE A 139 4.28 -1.55 -4.80
C ILE A 139 4.21 -3.04 -4.48
N LEU A 140 4.58 -3.90 -5.42
CA LEU A 140 4.59 -5.35 -5.22
C LEU A 140 5.62 -5.80 -4.19
N LEU A 141 6.71 -5.04 -4.01
CA LEU A 141 7.69 -5.25 -2.94
C LEU A 141 7.30 -4.62 -1.59
N GLY A 142 6.03 -4.17 -1.46
CA GLY A 142 5.50 -3.62 -0.21
C GLY A 142 5.92 -2.18 0.08
N GLU A 143 6.32 -1.44 -0.94
CA GLU A 143 6.77 -0.06 -0.82
C GLU A 143 5.81 0.92 -1.49
N VAL A 144 6.00 2.19 -1.18
CA VAL A 144 5.24 3.27 -1.81
C VAL A 144 6.17 4.09 -2.71
N PRO A 145 5.86 4.17 -4.02
CA PRO A 145 6.52 5.15 -4.88
C PRO A 145 6.31 6.55 -4.34
N LYS A 146 7.40 7.28 -4.10
CA LYS A 146 7.34 8.64 -3.55
C LYS A 146 7.40 9.67 -4.68
N LEU A 147 6.52 10.67 -4.60
CA LEU A 147 6.57 11.84 -5.47
C LEU A 147 7.90 12.60 -5.24
N ALA A 148 8.63 12.90 -6.30
CA ALA A 148 9.73 13.86 -6.25
C ALA A 148 9.14 15.24 -5.98
N ALA A 149 9.20 15.68 -4.72
CA ALA A 149 8.44 16.82 -4.24
C ALA A 149 9.30 18.09 -4.16
N GLU A 150 8.68 19.21 -4.52
CA GLU A 150 9.22 20.56 -4.29
C GLU A 150 8.91 21.03 -2.87
N GLN A 151 7.86 20.49 -2.26
CA GLN A 151 7.43 20.81 -0.90
C GLN A 151 7.04 19.53 -0.16
N ALA A 152 7.51 19.43 1.08
CA ALA A 152 7.17 18.35 1.99
C ALA A 152 6.63 18.91 3.32
N ARG A 153 5.61 18.29 3.87
CA ARG A 153 5.04 18.62 5.18
C ARG A 153 4.79 17.33 5.95
N LEU A 154 5.19 17.33 7.20
CA LEU A 154 4.99 16.21 8.13
C LEU A 154 4.09 16.65 9.29
N VAL A 155 3.10 15.83 9.62
CA VAL A 155 2.27 15.97 10.82
C VAL A 155 1.94 14.57 11.36
N ILE A 156 1.48 14.49 12.59
CA ILE A 156 0.91 13.27 13.16
C ILE A 156 -0.60 13.29 12.91
N ASP A 157 -1.09 12.23 12.28
CA ASP A 157 -2.52 11.92 12.20
C ASP A 157 -2.89 11.07 13.42
N GLU A 158 -3.45 11.70 14.44
CA GLU A 158 -3.81 11.02 15.69
C GLU A 158 -4.88 9.94 15.51
N GLN A 159 -5.83 10.16 14.57
CA GLN A 159 -6.90 9.19 14.29
C GLN A 159 -6.34 7.94 13.61
N ALA A 160 -5.48 8.12 12.63
CA ALA A 160 -4.81 7.04 11.95
C ALA A 160 -3.63 6.45 12.77
N ARG A 161 -3.21 7.13 13.84
CA ARG A 161 -2.02 6.79 14.64
C ARG A 161 -0.77 6.65 13.78
N ALA A 162 -0.56 7.60 12.88
CA ALA A 162 0.43 7.54 11.83
C ALA A 162 1.09 8.89 11.61
N TYR A 163 2.30 8.88 11.10
CA TYR A 163 2.85 10.04 10.42
C TYR A 163 2.10 10.27 9.11
N LEU A 164 1.67 11.49 8.86
CA LEU A 164 1.12 11.94 7.59
C LEU A 164 2.14 12.84 6.89
N LEU A 165 2.85 12.26 5.92
CA LEU A 165 3.75 12.99 5.04
C LEU A 165 2.98 13.45 3.80
N THR A 166 2.91 14.75 3.58
CA THR A 166 2.32 15.35 2.38
C THR A 166 3.42 15.89 1.49
N LEU A 167 3.47 15.37 0.26
CA LEU A 167 4.43 15.74 -0.78
C LEU A 167 3.69 16.48 -1.90
N LYS A 168 4.26 17.58 -2.41
CA LYS A 168 3.69 18.37 -3.52
C LYS A 168 4.72 18.66 -4.58
N SER A 169 4.30 18.52 -5.85
CA SER A 169 5.07 18.93 -7.02
C SER A 169 4.09 19.45 -8.07
N GLY A 170 4.14 20.75 -8.35
CA GLY A 170 3.16 21.42 -9.19
C GLY A 170 1.72 21.16 -8.74
N ALA A 171 0.87 20.62 -9.65
CA ALA A 171 -0.52 20.25 -9.36
C ALA A 171 -0.70 18.86 -8.73
N VAL A 172 0.37 18.09 -8.55
CA VAL A 172 0.30 16.76 -7.98
C VAL A 172 0.54 16.81 -6.46
N THR A 173 -0.32 16.13 -5.72
CA THR A 173 -0.17 15.97 -4.27
C THR A 173 -0.20 14.51 -3.91
N GLN A 174 0.74 14.07 -3.09
CA GLN A 174 0.76 12.76 -2.48
C GLN A 174 0.65 12.88 -0.97
N ARG A 175 -0.18 12.04 -0.37
CA ARG A 175 -0.29 11.85 1.09
C ARG A 175 0.12 10.43 1.44
N LEU A 176 1.05 10.30 2.37
CA LEU A 176 1.57 9.03 2.86
C LEU A 176 1.28 8.91 4.34
N TRP A 177 0.58 7.85 4.74
CA TRP A 177 0.41 7.46 6.13
C TRP A 177 1.39 6.35 6.45
N LEU A 178 2.19 6.56 7.49
CA LEU A 178 3.28 5.68 7.90
C LEU A 178 3.14 5.38 9.39
N GLY A 179 3.28 4.13 9.78
CA GLY A 179 3.25 3.74 11.19
C GLY A 179 4.28 4.51 12.02
N THR A 180 3.88 5.00 13.20
CA THR A 180 4.78 5.79 14.05
C THR A 180 5.91 4.97 14.68
N GLU A 181 5.72 3.66 14.86
CA GLU A 181 6.70 2.78 15.51
C GLU A 181 7.74 2.24 14.53
N ASP A 182 7.33 1.90 13.32
CA ASP A 182 8.15 1.13 12.37
C ASP A 182 8.17 1.72 10.96
N LEU A 183 7.58 2.87 10.75
CA LEU A 183 7.49 3.59 9.47
C LEU A 183 6.98 2.73 8.29
N ARG A 184 6.27 1.62 8.58
CA ARG A 184 5.64 0.82 7.53
C ARG A 184 4.59 1.64 6.82
N PRO A 185 4.46 1.53 5.49
CA PRO A 185 3.41 2.21 4.76
C PRO A 185 2.04 1.63 5.17
N LEU A 186 1.08 2.51 5.43
CA LEU A 186 -0.30 2.13 5.72
C LEU A 186 -1.20 2.51 4.55
N ARG A 187 -0.97 3.70 4.00
CA ARG A 187 -1.76 4.25 2.91
C ARG A 187 -0.98 5.26 2.10
N SER A 188 -1.25 5.32 0.81
CA SER A 188 -0.81 6.39 -0.07
C SER A 188 -1.96 6.87 -0.94
N GLU A 189 -2.17 8.17 -0.99
CA GLU A 189 -3.09 8.82 -1.91
C GLU A 189 -2.32 9.72 -2.85
N ILE A 190 -2.52 9.56 -4.14
CA ILE A 190 -2.05 10.51 -5.15
C ILE A 190 -3.25 11.19 -5.78
N ARG A 191 -3.18 12.51 -5.92
CA ARG A 191 -4.16 13.37 -6.58
C ARG A 191 -3.45 14.28 -7.59
N GLY A 192 -4.07 14.46 -8.76
CA GLY A 192 -3.54 15.23 -9.87
C GLY A 192 -3.81 14.54 -11.20
N ALA A 193 -2.92 14.65 -12.16
CA ALA A 193 -3.05 14.03 -13.48
C ALA A 193 -3.16 12.49 -13.43
N ARG A 194 -2.55 11.87 -12.43
CA ARG A 194 -2.75 10.46 -12.05
C ARG A 194 -3.34 10.44 -10.65
N ALA A 195 -4.45 9.75 -10.45
CA ALA A 195 -5.09 9.64 -9.15
C ALA A 195 -5.27 8.16 -8.80
N TYR A 196 -4.71 7.75 -7.67
CA TYR A 196 -4.92 6.42 -7.13
C TYR A 196 -4.71 6.40 -5.61
N ASP A 197 -5.28 5.39 -4.98
CA ASP A 197 -5.11 5.08 -3.56
C ASP A 197 -4.50 3.70 -3.41
N LEU A 198 -3.47 3.59 -2.59
CA LEU A 198 -2.87 2.34 -2.15
C LEU A 198 -3.15 2.17 -0.65
N ARG A 199 -3.40 0.94 -0.24
CA ARG A 199 -3.47 0.54 1.16
C ARG A 199 -2.66 -0.71 1.35
N PHE A 200 -1.98 -0.80 2.49
CA PHE A 200 -1.17 -1.93 2.88
C PHE A 200 -1.68 -2.45 4.21
N ASP A 201 -2.01 -3.72 4.24
CA ASP A 201 -2.65 -4.38 5.38
C ASP A 201 -2.02 -5.76 5.63
N ASP A 202 -2.45 -6.42 6.72
CA ASP A 202 -2.04 -7.79 7.03
C ASP A 202 -0.52 -7.98 7.03
N TYR A 203 0.20 -7.13 7.78
CA TYR A 203 1.65 -7.23 7.88
C TYR A 203 2.09 -8.52 8.59
N GLN A 204 2.92 -9.31 7.94
CA GLN A 204 3.46 -10.57 8.45
C GLN A 204 4.99 -10.54 8.43
N LEU A 205 5.61 -11.29 9.33
CA LEU A 205 7.05 -11.49 9.34
C LEU A 205 7.38 -12.64 8.37
N ILE A 206 8.04 -12.33 7.26
CA ILE A 206 8.47 -13.28 6.22
C ILE A 206 9.97 -13.09 6.04
N ASP A 207 10.75 -14.15 6.22
CA ASP A 207 12.21 -14.12 6.09
C ASP A 207 12.87 -12.92 6.80
N GLU A 208 12.46 -12.69 8.07
CA GLU A 208 12.93 -11.60 8.93
C GLU A 208 12.51 -10.18 8.46
N VAL A 209 11.66 -10.07 7.44
CA VAL A 209 11.11 -8.81 6.96
C VAL A 209 9.63 -8.71 7.29
N VAL A 210 9.20 -7.58 7.85
CA VAL A 210 7.77 -7.26 8.04
C VAL A 210 7.20 -6.80 6.71
N PHE A 211 6.38 -7.65 6.09
CA PHE A 211 5.89 -7.49 4.73
C PHE A 211 4.35 -7.41 4.70
N PRO A 212 3.74 -6.49 3.92
CA PRO A 212 2.29 -6.46 3.73
C PRO A 212 1.84 -7.58 2.80
N VAL A 213 0.89 -8.38 3.24
CA VAL A 213 0.32 -9.48 2.41
C VAL A 213 -1.05 -9.12 1.83
N LYS A 214 -1.48 -7.85 2.07
CA LYS A 214 -2.73 -7.32 1.52
C LYS A 214 -2.60 -5.82 1.27
#